data_422126d826b5aab861b7d320360ace81
#
_entry.id   422126d826b5aab861b7d320360ace81
#
_cell.length_a   1.000
_cell.length_b   1.000
_cell.length_c   1.000
_cell.angle_alpha   90.00
_cell.angle_beta   90.00
_cell.angle_gamma   90.00
#
_symmetry.space_group_name_H-M   'P 1'
#
loop_
_entity.id
_entity.type
_entity.pdbx_description
1 polymer ?
#
loop_
_entity_poly.entity_id
_entity_poly.type
_entity_poly.pdbx_seq_one_letter_code
_entity_poly.pdbx_strand_id
1 'polypeptide(L)'
;YIPDFVLEQLFEHINDLHKDLIPVVWIAFKTGLRISDVLTLKNNCLAKVNGKFSIITDIAKTFVKGHRIPIDNELADIVAVLIANSKIKSTKDNNPNNYIFAIHKGKRKGMPFTQHMVRAHLNHLAKTKNILDEQGEVFHFKTHQFRHTYAVKLLNGGADIITIQELLAHSSPEMTLRYAKLLDDTKRKAFESVIDQGAFSFDVDGKIKNIQHSSELSEKALNSLWQEHKLNAMDN
;
A
#
# COMPACT_ATOMS: atom_id res chain seq x y z
N TYR A 1 0.67 -0.72 -6.92
CA TYR A 1 1.17 0.01 -5.75
C TYR A 1 1.76 1.35 -6.17
N ILE A 2 2.15 2.17 -5.22
CA ILE A 2 2.88 3.41 -5.45
C ILE A 2 4.35 3.09 -5.20
N PRO A 3 5.27 3.28 -6.17
CA PRO A 3 6.71 3.09 -5.98
C PRO A 3 7.27 4.00 -4.87
N ASP A 4 8.33 3.57 -4.18
CA ASP A 4 8.89 4.32 -3.05
C ASP A 4 9.37 5.71 -3.47
N PHE A 5 10.04 5.83 -4.61
CA PHE A 5 10.49 7.14 -5.13
C PHE A 5 9.33 8.11 -5.49
N VAL A 6 8.13 7.59 -5.85
CA VAL A 6 6.92 8.40 -6.04
C VAL A 6 6.33 8.82 -4.69
N LEU A 7 6.40 7.92 -3.68
CA LEU A 7 5.99 8.26 -2.31
C LEU A 7 6.88 9.35 -1.71
N GLU A 8 8.18 9.30 -1.93
CA GLU A 8 9.12 10.33 -1.49
C GLU A 8 8.73 11.70 -2.07
N GLN A 9 8.51 11.79 -3.39
CA GLN A 9 8.03 13.00 -4.04
C GLN A 9 6.67 13.47 -3.48
N LEU A 10 5.73 12.54 -3.26
CA LEU A 10 4.43 12.88 -2.68
C LEU A 10 4.59 13.49 -1.27
N PHE A 11 5.40 12.86 -0.41
CA PHE A 11 5.56 13.33 0.97
C PHE A 11 6.39 14.59 1.08
N GLU A 12 7.31 14.85 0.17
CA GLU A 12 8.02 16.13 0.06
C GLU A 12 7.04 17.29 -0.19
N HIS A 13 6.00 17.05 -0.99
CA HIS A 13 4.99 18.05 -1.34
C HIS A 13 3.66 17.89 -0.61
N ILE A 14 3.57 17.04 0.41
CA ILE A 14 2.29 16.72 1.07
C ILE A 14 1.61 17.98 1.68
N ASN A 15 2.39 18.95 2.13
CA ASN A 15 1.89 20.18 2.73
C ASN A 15 1.24 21.12 1.71
N ASP A 16 1.44 20.91 0.42
CA ASP A 16 0.75 21.63 -0.66
C ASP A 16 -0.63 21.03 -0.99
N LEU A 17 -0.94 19.84 -0.44
CA LEU A 17 -2.26 19.25 -0.52
C LEU A 17 -3.25 20.04 0.35
N HIS A 18 -4.55 20.01 0.00
CA HIS A 18 -5.58 20.61 0.85
C HIS A 18 -5.47 20.04 2.28
N LYS A 19 -5.37 20.94 3.28
CA LYS A 19 -5.09 20.59 4.68
C LYS A 19 -5.95 19.48 5.28
N ASP A 20 -7.25 19.43 4.89
CA ASP A 20 -8.18 18.41 5.40
C ASP A 20 -7.97 17.03 4.72
N LEU A 21 -7.21 16.97 3.64
CA LEU A 21 -6.90 15.72 2.91
C LEU A 21 -5.55 15.11 3.30
N ILE A 22 -4.63 15.89 3.86
CA ILE A 22 -3.33 15.39 4.35
C ILE A 22 -3.53 14.22 5.32
N PRO A 23 -4.34 14.34 6.38
CA PRO A 23 -4.55 13.22 7.30
C PRO A 23 -5.28 12.04 6.67
N VAL A 24 -6.11 12.24 5.66
CA VAL A 24 -6.75 11.13 4.92
C VAL A 24 -5.67 10.28 4.22
N VAL A 25 -4.70 10.93 3.57
CA VAL A 25 -3.59 10.26 2.89
C VAL A 25 -2.71 9.52 3.91
N TRP A 26 -2.36 10.15 5.03
CA TRP A 26 -1.57 9.54 6.09
C TRP A 26 -2.23 8.29 6.69
N ILE A 27 -3.51 8.40 7.04
CA ILE A 27 -4.27 7.26 7.59
C ILE A 27 -4.32 6.12 6.56
N ALA A 28 -4.64 6.41 5.30
CA ALA A 28 -4.68 5.39 4.25
C ALA A 28 -3.32 4.71 4.04
N PHE A 29 -2.23 5.48 4.06
CA PHE A 29 -0.87 4.99 3.88
C PHE A 29 -0.41 4.10 5.06
N LYS A 30 -0.66 4.55 6.30
CA LYS A 30 -0.21 3.84 7.51
C LYS A 30 -1.09 2.66 7.94
N THR A 31 -2.32 2.55 7.42
CA THR A 31 -3.29 1.52 7.85
C THR A 31 -3.73 0.57 6.74
N GLY A 32 -3.49 0.94 5.49
CA GLY A 32 -4.02 0.19 4.35
C GLY A 32 -5.55 0.22 4.21
N LEU A 33 -6.26 1.01 5.01
CA LEU A 33 -7.69 1.24 4.83
C LEU A 33 -7.99 1.78 3.43
N ARG A 34 -9.13 1.38 2.86
CA ARG A 34 -9.60 2.02 1.63
C ARG A 34 -9.90 3.49 1.93
N ILE A 35 -9.64 4.37 0.97
CA ILE A 35 -9.98 5.80 1.13
C ILE A 35 -11.45 5.99 1.56
N SER A 36 -12.39 5.17 1.04
CA SER A 36 -13.79 5.19 1.50
C SER A 36 -13.94 4.92 2.99
N ASP A 37 -13.20 3.93 3.50
CA ASP A 37 -13.30 3.52 4.90
C ASP A 37 -12.64 4.58 5.81
N VAL A 38 -11.54 5.20 5.36
CA VAL A 38 -10.93 6.35 6.05
C VAL A 38 -11.91 7.53 6.15
N LEU A 39 -12.56 7.88 5.04
CA LEU A 39 -13.48 9.03 4.98
C LEU A 39 -14.73 8.84 5.85
N THR A 40 -15.09 7.60 6.16
CA THR A 40 -16.23 7.25 7.03
C THR A 40 -15.83 6.93 8.48
N LEU A 41 -14.58 7.17 8.87
CA LEU A 41 -14.16 7.04 10.26
C LEU A 41 -14.98 7.94 11.18
N LYS A 42 -15.42 7.38 12.30
CA LYS A 42 -16.23 8.09 13.29
C LYS A 42 -15.35 8.60 14.44
N ASN A 43 -15.85 9.56 15.17
CA ASN A 43 -15.16 10.21 16.30
C ASN A 43 -14.91 9.28 17.52
N ASN A 44 -15.35 8.02 17.47
CA ASN A 44 -15.07 6.98 18.45
C ASN A 44 -14.16 5.87 17.90
N CYS A 45 -13.47 6.11 16.77
CA CYS A 45 -12.67 5.10 16.10
C CYS A 45 -11.32 4.80 16.79
N LEU A 46 -10.84 5.68 17.69
CA LEU A 46 -9.57 5.50 18.38
C LEU A 46 -9.75 4.73 19.68
N ALA A 47 -9.01 3.63 19.85
CA ALA A 47 -8.98 2.83 21.04
C ALA A 47 -7.54 2.64 21.55
N LYS A 48 -7.41 2.51 22.89
CA LYS A 48 -6.15 2.16 23.55
C LYS A 48 -6.37 0.93 24.42
N VAL A 49 -5.62 -0.13 24.16
CA VAL A 49 -5.67 -1.39 24.91
C VAL A 49 -4.25 -1.80 25.28
N ASN A 50 -3.99 -2.04 26.56
CA ASN A 50 -2.66 -2.42 27.07
C ASN A 50 -1.54 -1.47 26.60
N GLY A 51 -1.81 -0.16 26.59
CA GLY A 51 -0.87 0.87 26.16
C GLY A 51 -0.71 1.03 24.65
N LYS A 52 -1.29 0.15 23.83
CA LYS A 52 -1.20 0.18 22.35
C LYS A 52 -2.44 0.78 21.73
N PHE A 53 -2.25 1.63 20.72
CA PHE A 53 -3.34 2.28 20.01
C PHE A 53 -3.81 1.46 18.80
N SER A 54 -5.09 1.58 18.51
CA SER A 54 -5.74 0.97 17.33
C SER A 54 -6.83 1.87 16.78
N ILE A 55 -7.04 1.83 15.48
CA ILE A 55 -8.26 2.32 14.85
C ILE A 55 -9.26 1.17 14.80
N ILE A 56 -10.48 1.43 15.24
CA ILE A 56 -11.62 0.49 15.15
C ILE A 56 -12.65 1.09 14.20
N THR A 57 -13.02 0.34 13.17
CA THR A 57 -13.99 0.79 12.17
C THR A 57 -14.75 -0.38 11.56
N ASP A 58 -15.91 -0.10 10.99
CA ASP A 58 -16.64 -1.07 10.18
C ASP A 58 -16.19 -0.95 8.72
N ILE A 59 -15.97 -2.09 8.07
CA ILE A 59 -15.57 -2.17 6.65
C ILE A 59 -16.81 -2.49 5.82
N ALA A 60 -17.36 -1.47 5.18
CA ALA A 60 -18.63 -1.59 4.46
C ALA A 60 -18.57 -2.61 3.30
N LYS A 61 -17.46 -2.65 2.54
CA LYS A 61 -17.32 -3.51 1.36
C LYS A 61 -17.29 -5.00 1.67
N THR A 62 -16.76 -5.39 2.84
CA THR A 62 -16.63 -6.80 3.26
C THR A 62 -17.54 -7.16 4.41
N PHE A 63 -18.40 -6.23 4.84
CA PHE A 63 -19.33 -6.37 5.96
C PHE A 63 -18.69 -6.76 7.30
N VAL A 64 -17.39 -6.50 7.46
CA VAL A 64 -16.67 -6.73 8.71
C VAL A 64 -16.97 -5.59 9.67
N LYS A 65 -17.48 -5.92 10.85
CA LYS A 65 -17.76 -4.95 11.92
C LYS A 65 -16.65 -4.95 12.96
N GLY A 66 -16.36 -3.76 13.51
CA GLY A 66 -15.39 -3.62 14.58
C GLY A 66 -13.97 -4.03 14.16
N HIS A 67 -13.62 -3.88 12.87
CA HIS A 67 -12.29 -4.18 12.38
C HIS A 67 -11.25 -3.32 13.10
N ARG A 68 -10.23 -3.98 13.65
CA ARG A 68 -9.20 -3.34 14.45
C ARG A 68 -7.87 -3.32 13.71
N ILE A 69 -7.28 -2.15 13.59
CA ILE A 69 -5.98 -1.94 12.94
C ILE A 69 -5.02 -1.32 13.95
N PRO A 70 -3.90 -1.96 14.28
CA PRO A 70 -2.89 -1.36 15.16
C PRO A 70 -2.26 -0.14 14.49
N ILE A 71 -1.99 0.89 15.28
CA ILE A 71 -1.34 2.12 14.83
C ILE A 71 -0.25 2.56 15.79
N ASP A 72 0.71 3.34 15.32
CA ASP A 72 1.74 3.96 16.14
C ASP A 72 1.21 5.19 16.91
N ASN A 73 2.02 5.68 17.84
CA ASN A 73 1.65 6.83 18.67
C ASN A 73 1.48 8.10 17.83
N GLU A 74 2.32 8.31 16.81
CA GLU A 74 2.24 9.48 15.93
C GLU A 74 0.88 9.55 15.23
N LEU A 75 0.44 8.45 14.64
CA LEU A 75 -0.87 8.39 13.98
C LEU A 75 -2.02 8.50 14.98
N ALA A 76 -1.86 7.93 16.19
CA ALA A 76 -2.85 8.06 17.26
C ALA A 76 -3.03 9.54 17.68
N ASP A 77 -1.96 10.30 17.80
CA ASP A 77 -2.00 11.72 18.12
C ASP A 77 -2.70 12.53 17.01
N ILE A 78 -2.38 12.25 15.76
CA ILE A 78 -3.06 12.87 14.60
C ILE A 78 -4.57 12.57 14.65
N VAL A 79 -4.95 11.32 14.84
CA VAL A 79 -6.37 10.92 14.90
C VAL A 79 -7.08 11.54 16.11
N ALA A 80 -6.42 11.63 17.27
CA ALA A 80 -6.99 12.28 18.46
C ALA A 80 -7.29 13.78 18.21
N VAL A 81 -6.36 14.49 17.57
CA VAL A 81 -6.57 15.91 17.18
C VAL A 81 -7.72 16.04 16.18
N LEU A 82 -7.81 15.16 15.21
CA LEU A 82 -8.91 15.15 14.24
C LEU A 82 -10.27 14.91 14.90
N ILE A 83 -10.33 13.98 15.86
CA ILE A 83 -11.54 13.69 16.65
C ILE A 83 -11.95 14.91 17.47
N ALA A 84 -11.01 15.55 18.16
CA ALA A 84 -11.27 16.76 18.95
C ALA A 84 -11.82 17.91 18.05
N ASN A 85 -11.18 18.16 16.93
CA ASN A 85 -11.60 19.18 15.96
C ASN A 85 -12.97 18.87 15.36
N SER A 86 -13.23 17.60 15.05
CA SER A 86 -14.53 17.17 14.55
C SER A 86 -15.62 17.40 15.58
N LYS A 87 -15.40 17.02 16.85
CA LYS A 87 -16.37 17.22 17.94
C LYS A 87 -16.72 18.69 18.17
N ILE A 88 -15.73 19.60 18.08
CA ILE A 88 -15.94 21.06 18.24
C ILE A 88 -16.83 21.61 17.11
N LYS A 89 -16.65 21.12 15.88
CA LYS A 89 -17.36 21.61 14.68
C LYS A 89 -18.71 20.95 14.46
N SER A 90 -18.94 19.79 15.08
CA SER A 90 -20.10 18.93 14.82
C SER A 90 -21.26 19.22 15.74
N THR A 91 -22.45 19.22 15.16
CA THR A 91 -23.74 19.21 15.83
C THR A 91 -24.57 18.02 15.32
N LYS A 92 -25.68 17.69 15.99
CA LYS A 92 -26.62 16.66 15.49
C LYS A 92 -27.16 16.99 14.09
N ASP A 93 -27.27 18.27 13.75
CA ASP A 93 -27.78 18.74 12.46
C ASP A 93 -26.72 18.67 11.33
N ASN A 94 -25.46 18.99 11.62
CA ASN A 94 -24.43 19.09 10.60
C ASN A 94 -23.51 17.87 10.49
N ASN A 95 -23.58 16.92 11.43
CA ASN A 95 -22.83 15.66 11.40
C ASN A 95 -23.52 14.55 12.21
N PRO A 96 -24.72 14.10 11.82
CA PRO A 96 -25.51 13.12 12.58
C PRO A 96 -24.79 11.78 12.73
N ASN A 97 -23.90 11.41 11.82
CA ASN A 97 -23.14 10.17 11.83
C ASN A 97 -21.81 10.24 12.57
N ASN A 98 -21.44 11.41 13.10
CA ASN A 98 -20.19 11.65 13.83
C ASN A 98 -18.91 11.31 13.00
N TYR A 99 -18.91 11.58 11.71
CA TYR A 99 -17.72 11.39 10.86
C TYR A 99 -16.62 12.40 11.23
N ILE A 100 -15.38 11.94 11.23
CA ILE A 100 -14.21 12.82 11.41
C ILE A 100 -14.07 13.77 10.22
N PHE A 101 -14.30 13.26 9.01
CA PHE A 101 -14.15 13.99 7.74
C PHE A 101 -15.49 14.46 7.17
N ALA A 102 -16.33 15.05 8.03
CA ALA A 102 -17.65 15.54 7.63
C ALA A 102 -17.59 16.89 6.93
N ILE A 103 -18.49 17.09 5.98
CA ILE A 103 -18.79 18.40 5.38
C ILE A 103 -19.82 19.10 6.28
N HIS A 104 -19.45 20.23 6.87
CA HIS A 104 -20.30 20.92 7.85
C HIS A 104 -21.24 21.97 7.23
N LYS A 105 -21.07 22.35 5.96
CA LYS A 105 -21.85 23.41 5.28
C LYS A 105 -22.25 22.99 3.86
N GLY A 106 -23.27 23.65 3.33
CA GLY A 106 -23.74 23.51 1.95
C GLY A 106 -24.63 22.28 1.72
N LYS A 107 -24.87 21.95 0.44
CA LYS A 107 -25.81 20.88 0.01
C LYS A 107 -25.42 19.47 0.49
N ARG A 108 -24.16 19.25 0.81
CA ARG A 108 -23.63 17.96 1.30
C ARG A 108 -23.34 17.95 2.80
N LYS A 109 -23.94 18.87 3.56
CA LYS A 109 -23.83 18.93 5.03
C LYS A 109 -24.14 17.58 5.66
N GLY A 110 -23.29 17.13 6.58
CA GLY A 110 -23.40 15.83 7.27
C GLY A 110 -22.83 14.62 6.52
N MET A 111 -22.47 14.80 5.26
CA MET A 111 -21.82 13.72 4.48
C MET A 111 -20.30 13.77 4.62
N PRO A 112 -19.61 12.63 4.50
CA PRO A 112 -18.15 12.61 4.45
C PRO A 112 -17.64 13.19 3.12
N PHE A 113 -16.35 13.54 3.07
CA PHE A 113 -15.65 13.81 1.82
C PHE A 113 -15.77 12.62 0.86
N THR A 114 -15.49 12.83 -0.41
CA THR A 114 -15.58 11.76 -1.42
C THR A 114 -14.22 11.26 -1.85
N GLN A 115 -14.14 10.00 -2.23
CA GLN A 115 -12.95 9.43 -2.86
C GLN A 115 -12.55 10.20 -4.13
N HIS A 116 -13.54 10.69 -4.88
CA HIS A 116 -13.29 11.51 -6.08
C HIS A 116 -12.55 12.80 -5.71
N MET A 117 -12.95 13.46 -4.63
CA MET A 117 -12.28 14.69 -4.14
C MET A 117 -10.82 14.39 -3.79
N VAL A 118 -10.55 13.32 -3.01
CA VAL A 118 -9.18 12.93 -2.65
C VAL A 118 -8.34 12.67 -3.90
N ARG A 119 -8.86 11.86 -4.83
CA ARG A 119 -8.17 11.54 -6.08
C ARG A 119 -7.89 12.78 -6.93
N ALA A 120 -8.87 13.67 -7.06
CA ALA A 120 -8.72 14.88 -7.85
C ALA A 120 -7.61 15.79 -7.30
N HIS A 121 -7.56 15.99 -5.97
CA HIS A 121 -6.54 16.81 -5.33
C HIS A 121 -5.13 16.16 -5.41
N LEU A 122 -5.03 14.84 -5.23
CA LEU A 122 -3.75 14.13 -5.41
C LEU A 122 -3.23 14.26 -6.83
N ASN A 123 -4.08 14.08 -7.83
CA ASN A 123 -3.66 14.21 -9.23
C ASN A 123 -3.39 15.67 -9.64
N HIS A 124 -4.08 16.62 -9.04
CA HIS A 124 -3.75 18.04 -9.19
C HIS A 124 -2.37 18.34 -8.59
N LEU A 125 -2.07 17.85 -7.39
CA LEU A 125 -0.77 17.96 -6.75
C LEU A 125 0.32 17.36 -7.62
N ALA A 126 0.12 16.13 -8.11
CA ALA A 126 1.08 15.44 -8.98
C ALA A 126 1.41 16.27 -10.22
N LYS A 127 0.39 16.86 -10.85
CA LYS A 127 0.57 17.71 -12.04
C LYS A 127 1.28 19.03 -11.71
N THR A 128 0.95 19.68 -10.59
CA THR A 128 1.52 20.99 -10.23
C THR A 128 2.94 20.92 -9.69
N LYS A 129 3.30 19.78 -9.06
CA LYS A 129 4.62 19.55 -8.47
C LYS A 129 5.50 18.63 -9.31
N ASN A 130 5.03 18.21 -10.49
CA ASN A 130 5.73 17.28 -11.36
C ASN A 130 6.16 16.00 -10.62
N ILE A 131 5.22 15.38 -9.89
CA ILE A 131 5.47 14.06 -9.31
C ILE A 131 5.48 13.05 -10.46
N LEU A 132 6.64 12.50 -10.77
CA LEU A 132 6.87 11.71 -11.97
C LEU A 132 6.99 10.21 -11.65
N ASP A 133 6.62 9.39 -12.62
CA ASP A 133 6.86 7.95 -12.61
C ASP A 133 8.24 7.58 -13.21
N GLU A 134 8.53 6.27 -13.33
CA GLU A 134 9.81 5.77 -13.88
C GLU A 134 10.04 6.15 -15.34
N GLN A 135 8.99 6.47 -16.07
CA GLN A 135 9.05 6.89 -17.48
C GLN A 135 9.19 8.42 -17.62
N GLY A 136 9.19 9.17 -16.50
CA GLY A 136 9.22 10.63 -16.49
C GLY A 136 7.86 11.27 -16.79
N GLU A 137 6.79 10.49 -16.78
CA GLU A 137 5.43 10.98 -16.95
C GLU A 137 4.80 11.34 -15.58
N VAL A 138 3.83 12.28 -15.59
CA VAL A 138 3.14 12.67 -14.35
C VAL A 138 2.40 11.47 -13.76
N PHE A 139 2.76 11.11 -12.54
CA PHE A 139 2.16 9.96 -11.86
C PHE A 139 0.67 10.14 -11.61
N HIS A 140 -0.11 9.13 -11.97
CA HIS A 140 -1.56 9.15 -11.79
C HIS A 140 -1.99 8.35 -10.56
N PHE A 141 -2.37 9.06 -9.48
CA PHE A 141 -2.84 8.47 -8.24
C PHE A 141 -4.24 7.86 -8.38
N LYS A 142 -4.38 6.60 -7.92
CA LYS A 142 -5.65 5.88 -7.79
C LYS A 142 -5.90 5.55 -6.31
N THR A 143 -7.15 5.60 -5.87
CA THR A 143 -7.52 5.45 -4.46
C THR A 143 -7.12 4.12 -3.83
N HIS A 144 -7.00 3.05 -4.62
CA HIS A 144 -6.58 1.73 -4.12
C HIS A 144 -5.07 1.53 -4.01
N GLN A 145 -4.26 2.41 -4.60
CA GLN A 145 -2.81 2.23 -4.61
C GLN A 145 -2.20 2.31 -3.21
N PHE A 146 -2.68 3.16 -2.30
CA PHE A 146 -2.20 3.22 -0.91
C PHE A 146 -2.35 1.88 -0.19
N ARG A 147 -3.50 1.23 -0.36
CA ARG A 147 -3.76 -0.09 0.20
C ARG A 147 -2.86 -1.17 -0.42
N HIS A 148 -2.63 -1.13 -1.72
CA HIS A 148 -1.67 -2.02 -2.38
C HIS A 148 -0.25 -1.80 -1.88
N THR A 149 0.16 -0.55 -1.70
CA THR A 149 1.47 -0.18 -1.15
C THR A 149 1.63 -0.70 0.28
N TYR A 150 0.62 -0.53 1.13
CA TYR A 150 0.63 -1.06 2.49
C TYR A 150 0.80 -2.59 2.51
N ALA A 151 0.04 -3.31 1.68
CA ALA A 151 0.14 -4.76 1.57
C ALA A 151 1.53 -5.22 1.10
N VAL A 152 2.11 -4.55 0.09
CA VAL A 152 3.46 -4.84 -0.41
C VAL A 152 4.52 -4.55 0.67
N LYS A 153 4.40 -3.46 1.40
CA LYS A 153 5.31 -3.14 2.52
C LYS A 153 5.22 -4.18 3.65
N LEU A 154 4.04 -4.66 3.99
CA LEU A 154 3.87 -5.75 4.96
C LEU A 154 4.53 -7.05 4.49
N LEU A 155 4.32 -7.43 3.24
CA LEU A 155 4.96 -8.62 2.66
C LEU A 155 6.49 -8.50 2.66
N ASN A 156 7.02 -7.36 2.24
CA ASN A 156 8.46 -7.10 2.25
C ASN A 156 9.03 -7.07 3.68
N GLY A 157 8.22 -6.68 4.67
CA GLY A 157 8.52 -6.75 6.09
C GLY A 157 8.41 -8.15 6.70
N GLY A 158 8.07 -9.18 5.91
CA GLY A 158 8.00 -10.57 6.36
C GLY A 158 6.65 -10.99 6.96
N ALA A 159 5.61 -10.16 6.84
CA ALA A 159 4.27 -10.57 7.28
C ALA A 159 3.73 -11.71 6.41
N ASP A 160 3.12 -12.71 7.05
CA ASP A 160 2.48 -13.81 6.34
C ASP A 160 1.15 -13.37 5.69
N ILE A 161 0.68 -14.18 4.73
CA ILE A 161 -0.54 -13.89 3.95
C ILE A 161 -1.79 -13.77 4.83
N ILE A 162 -1.88 -14.57 5.89
CA ILE A 162 -3.05 -14.58 6.79
C ILE A 162 -3.08 -13.29 7.59
N THR A 163 -1.95 -12.88 8.15
CA THR A 163 -1.81 -11.58 8.86
C THR A 163 -2.20 -10.41 7.95
N ILE A 164 -1.75 -10.43 6.68
CA ILE A 164 -2.11 -9.36 5.73
C ILE A 164 -3.61 -9.40 5.40
N GLN A 165 -4.18 -10.58 5.23
CA GLN A 165 -5.62 -10.76 5.00
C GLN A 165 -6.43 -10.17 6.14
N GLU A 166 -6.05 -10.46 7.38
CA GLU A 166 -6.70 -9.94 8.58
C GLU A 166 -6.57 -8.42 8.69
N LEU A 167 -5.35 -7.87 8.59
CA LEU A 167 -5.10 -6.43 8.67
C LEU A 167 -5.86 -5.64 7.61
N LEU A 168 -6.02 -6.20 6.43
CA LEU A 168 -6.75 -5.57 5.33
C LEU A 168 -8.26 -5.88 5.35
N ALA A 169 -8.76 -6.70 6.27
CA ALA A 169 -10.15 -7.19 6.26
C ALA A 169 -10.57 -7.71 4.87
N HIS A 170 -9.74 -8.58 4.27
CA HIS A 170 -10.08 -9.25 3.03
C HIS A 170 -11.07 -10.39 3.31
N SER A 171 -12.15 -10.46 2.53
CA SER A 171 -13.18 -11.51 2.67
C SER A 171 -12.73 -12.87 2.17
N SER A 172 -11.67 -12.91 1.34
CA SER A 172 -11.13 -14.18 0.84
C SER A 172 -9.60 -14.14 0.68
N PRO A 173 -8.91 -15.29 0.77
CA PRO A 173 -7.47 -15.42 0.56
C PRO A 173 -7.03 -14.97 -0.85
N GLU A 174 -7.86 -15.19 -1.88
CA GLU A 174 -7.53 -14.83 -3.26
C GLU A 174 -7.27 -13.33 -3.43
N MET A 175 -7.95 -12.49 -2.64
CA MET A 175 -7.70 -11.05 -2.64
C MET A 175 -6.29 -10.72 -2.14
N THR A 176 -5.74 -11.53 -1.24
CA THR A 176 -4.40 -11.34 -0.66
C THR A 176 -3.32 -12.03 -1.52
N LEU A 177 -3.62 -13.15 -2.14
CA LEU A 177 -2.68 -13.88 -3.02
C LEU A 177 -2.19 -13.07 -4.21
N ARG A 178 -2.94 -12.05 -4.64
CA ARG A 178 -2.48 -11.09 -5.66
C ARG A 178 -1.20 -10.36 -5.24
N TYR A 179 -1.01 -10.12 -3.94
CA TYR A 179 0.21 -9.48 -3.43
C TYR A 179 1.38 -10.45 -3.35
N ALA A 180 1.11 -11.74 -3.05
CA ALA A 180 2.14 -12.78 -3.06
C ALA A 180 2.76 -12.94 -4.46
N LYS A 181 1.94 -12.86 -5.52
CA LYS A 181 2.43 -12.88 -6.91
C LYS A 181 3.33 -11.68 -7.22
N LEU A 182 2.95 -10.49 -6.76
CA LEU A 182 3.78 -9.28 -6.90
C LEU A 182 5.13 -9.41 -6.19
N LEU A 183 5.15 -10.04 -5.01
CA LEU A 183 6.39 -10.31 -4.27
C LEU A 183 7.29 -11.29 -5.02
N ASP A 184 6.74 -12.34 -5.61
CA ASP A 184 7.49 -13.32 -6.40
C ASP A 184 8.15 -12.65 -7.62
N ASP A 185 7.41 -11.83 -8.35
CA ASP A 185 7.93 -11.05 -9.48
C ASP A 185 9.03 -10.06 -9.04
N THR A 186 8.87 -9.43 -7.87
CA THR A 186 9.86 -8.49 -7.32
C THR A 186 11.12 -9.23 -6.87
N LYS A 187 10.98 -10.39 -6.21
CA LYS A 187 12.12 -11.25 -5.83
C LYS A 187 12.85 -11.76 -7.05
N ARG A 188 12.14 -12.17 -8.10
CA ARG A 188 12.73 -12.63 -9.35
C ARG A 188 13.54 -11.52 -10.03
N LYS A 189 13.00 -10.30 -10.15
CA LYS A 189 13.73 -9.14 -10.70
C LYS A 189 14.97 -8.81 -9.88
N ALA A 190 14.87 -8.82 -8.54
CA ALA A 190 16.01 -8.60 -7.67
C ALA A 190 17.08 -9.69 -7.84
N PHE A 191 16.67 -10.95 -7.93
CA PHE A 191 17.56 -12.09 -8.20
C PHE A 191 18.25 -11.96 -9.56
N GLU A 192 17.49 -11.65 -10.62
CA GLU A 192 18.00 -11.41 -11.96
C GLU A 192 19.02 -10.27 -12.00
N SER A 193 18.71 -9.14 -11.30
CA SER A 193 19.64 -8.00 -11.24
C SER A 193 20.95 -8.32 -10.51
N VAL A 194 20.94 -9.23 -9.52
CA VAL A 194 22.16 -9.67 -8.83
C VAL A 194 22.96 -10.65 -9.69
N ILE A 195 22.29 -11.53 -10.42
CA ILE A 195 22.95 -12.45 -11.36
C ILE A 195 23.55 -11.68 -12.53
N ASP A 196 22.84 -10.67 -13.04
CA ASP A 196 23.34 -9.81 -14.12
C ASP A 196 24.58 -8.99 -13.72
N GLN A 197 24.78 -8.71 -12.42
CA GLN A 197 25.95 -7.98 -11.91
C GLN A 197 27.17 -8.86 -11.63
N GLY A 198 27.06 -10.19 -11.67
CA GLY A 198 28.18 -11.05 -11.34
C GLY A 198 27.96 -12.54 -11.57
N ALA A 199 27.65 -12.97 -12.78
CA ALA A 199 27.76 -14.36 -13.13
C ALA A 199 29.23 -14.78 -13.19
N PHE A 200 29.70 -15.51 -12.18
CA PHE A 200 31.00 -16.16 -12.22
C PHE A 200 30.82 -17.57 -12.77
N SER A 201 31.57 -17.94 -13.80
CA SER A 201 31.77 -19.34 -14.18
C SER A 201 33.10 -19.83 -13.69
N PHE A 202 33.14 -21.09 -13.30
CA PHE A 202 34.38 -21.81 -12.99
C PHE A 202 34.79 -22.62 -14.23
N ASP A 203 36.06 -22.55 -14.59
CA ASP A 203 36.62 -23.45 -15.59
C ASP A 203 36.87 -24.85 -14.96
N VAL A 204 37.28 -25.80 -15.80
CA VAL A 204 37.54 -27.21 -15.39
C VAL A 204 38.64 -27.31 -14.30
N ASP A 205 39.46 -26.27 -14.14
CA ASP A 205 40.54 -26.16 -13.15
C ASP A 205 40.12 -25.32 -11.90
N GLY A 206 38.85 -24.94 -11.80
CA GLY A 206 38.32 -24.20 -10.67
C GLY A 206 38.67 -22.71 -10.63
N LYS A 207 39.16 -22.14 -11.73
CA LYS A 207 39.46 -20.69 -11.83
C LYS A 207 38.22 -19.91 -12.21
N ILE A 208 38.02 -18.80 -11.51
CA ILE A 208 36.90 -17.88 -11.77
C ILE A 208 37.14 -17.14 -13.10
N LYS A 209 36.20 -17.27 -14.04
CA LYS A 209 36.13 -16.45 -15.25
C LYS A 209 34.95 -15.50 -15.17
N ASN A 210 35.21 -14.20 -15.38
CA ASN A 210 34.16 -13.23 -15.64
C ASN A 210 33.51 -13.54 -17.00
N ILE A 211 32.23 -13.89 -16.99
CA ILE A 211 31.46 -14.01 -18.23
C ILE A 211 30.88 -12.63 -18.53
N GLN A 212 31.41 -11.98 -19.55
CA GLN A 212 30.66 -10.91 -20.22
C GLN A 212 29.50 -11.58 -20.96
N HIS A 213 28.29 -11.11 -20.70
CA HIS A 213 27.04 -11.67 -21.16
C HIS A 213 27.01 -12.18 -22.59
N SER A 214 26.61 -13.46 -22.73
CA SER A 214 25.77 -13.88 -23.84
C SER A 214 24.50 -14.51 -23.27
N SER A 215 23.42 -13.77 -23.28
CA SER A 215 22.08 -14.18 -22.80
C SER A 215 21.55 -15.47 -23.47
N GLU A 216 22.04 -15.82 -24.63
CA GLU A 216 21.65 -17.01 -25.38
C GLU A 216 22.21 -18.34 -24.82
N LEU A 217 23.38 -18.32 -24.16
CA LEU A 217 23.99 -19.55 -23.61
C LEU A 217 23.37 -19.96 -22.28
N SER A 218 22.89 -19.01 -21.47
CA SER A 218 22.22 -19.31 -20.20
C SER A 218 20.82 -19.89 -20.40
N GLU A 219 20.09 -19.44 -21.40
CA GLU A 219 18.74 -19.95 -21.71
C GLU A 219 18.78 -21.37 -22.27
N LYS A 220 19.75 -21.70 -23.13
CA LYS A 220 19.94 -23.07 -23.65
C LYS A 220 20.39 -24.05 -22.56
N ALA A 221 21.27 -23.63 -21.64
CA ALA A 221 21.70 -24.45 -20.52
C ALA A 221 20.59 -24.72 -19.51
N LEU A 222 19.78 -23.70 -19.21
CA LEU A 222 18.59 -23.83 -18.34
C LEU A 222 17.52 -24.72 -18.98
N ASN A 223 17.26 -24.60 -20.26
CA ASN A 223 16.30 -25.44 -20.97
C ASN A 223 16.76 -26.92 -21.07
N SER A 224 18.05 -27.20 -21.21
CA SER A 224 18.55 -28.59 -21.17
C SER A 224 18.46 -29.18 -19.77
N LEU A 225 18.78 -28.44 -18.70
CA LEU A 225 18.59 -28.87 -17.31
C LEU A 225 17.10 -29.13 -16.97
N TRP A 226 16.19 -28.31 -17.46
CA TRP A 226 14.75 -28.53 -17.32
C TRP A 226 14.26 -29.79 -18.05
N GLN A 227 14.78 -30.05 -19.22
CA GLN A 227 14.46 -31.26 -19.99
C GLN A 227 14.98 -32.53 -19.28
N GLU A 228 16.19 -32.53 -18.73
CA GLU A 228 16.73 -33.62 -17.94
C GLU A 228 15.94 -33.86 -16.65
N HIS A 229 15.56 -32.82 -15.92
CA HIS A 229 14.71 -32.97 -14.72
C HIS A 229 13.31 -33.48 -15.03
N LYS A 230 12.73 -33.14 -16.17
CA LYS A 230 11.43 -33.66 -16.61
C LYS A 230 11.48 -35.14 -16.99
N LEU A 231 12.56 -35.59 -17.62
CA LEU A 231 12.78 -36.99 -17.96
C LEU A 231 12.99 -37.86 -16.70
N ASN A 232 13.78 -37.39 -15.72
CA ASN A 232 14.01 -38.08 -14.46
C ASN A 232 12.78 -38.12 -13.53
N ALA A 233 11.81 -37.25 -13.70
CA ALA A 233 10.54 -37.22 -12.94
C ALA A 233 9.45 -38.12 -13.54
N MET A 234 9.63 -38.62 -14.77
CA MET A 234 8.71 -39.55 -15.45
C MET A 234 9.10 -41.02 -15.32
N ASP A 235 10.31 -41.31 -14.83
CA ASP A 235 10.84 -42.67 -14.63
C ASP A 235 10.81 -43.15 -13.16
N ASN A 236 10.09 -42.47 -12.25
CA ASN A 236 9.76 -42.89 -10.89
C ASN A 236 8.22 -42.86 -10.70
#